data_71f71a25cd958ef255bd18b2684defe3
#
_entry.id   71f71a25cd958ef255bd18b2684defe3
#
_cell.length_a   1.000
_cell.length_b   1.000
_cell.length_c   1.000
_cell.angle_alpha   90.00
_cell.angle_beta   90.00
_cell.angle_gamma   90.00
#
_symmetry.space_group_name_H-M   'P 1'
#
loop_
_entity.id
_entity.type
_entity.pdbx_description
1 polymer ?
#
loop_
_entity_poly.entity_id
_entity_poly.type
_entity_poly.pdbx_seq_one_letter_code
_entity_poly.pdbx_strand_id
1 'polypeptide(L)' 'MDTITAVRNRILQLCGEREISINKLATISALPPSSIKNILYGKSQNPKLITIKMICDGLNITLGEFFNTQEFDNLEHEIK' A
#
# COMPACT_ATOMS: atom_id res chain seq x y z
N MET A 1 12.49 -7.48 -7.24
CA MET A 1 11.79 -6.55 -6.33
C MET A 1 11.24 -7.32 -5.15
N ASP A 2 11.41 -6.82 -3.96
CA ASP A 2 10.85 -7.47 -2.78
C ASP A 2 9.40 -7.04 -2.54
N THR A 3 8.73 -7.75 -1.64
CA THR A 3 7.29 -7.58 -1.42
C THR A 3 6.95 -6.19 -0.90
N ILE A 4 7.73 -5.68 0.07
CA ILE A 4 7.43 -4.37 0.65
C ILE A 4 7.60 -3.24 -0.38
N THR A 5 8.57 -3.35 -1.27
CA THR A 5 8.76 -2.37 -2.34
C THR A 5 7.56 -2.35 -3.29
N ALA A 6 7.03 -3.53 -3.63
CA ALA A 6 5.82 -3.62 -4.46
C ALA A 6 4.61 -2.99 -3.77
N VAL A 7 4.46 -3.18 -2.46
CA VAL A 7 3.37 -2.56 -1.69
C VAL A 7 3.49 -1.03 -1.72
N ARG A 8 4.70 -0.51 -1.48
CA ARG A 8 4.97 0.93 -1.53
C ARG A 8 4.63 1.52 -2.89
N ASN A 9 5.11 0.88 -3.94
CA ASN A 9 4.86 1.33 -5.32
C ASN A 9 3.37 1.31 -5.65
N ARG A 10 2.66 0.30 -5.19
CA ARG A 10 1.22 0.19 -5.45
C ARG A 10 0.44 1.32 -4.78
N ILE A 11 0.78 1.64 -3.53
CA ILE A 11 0.15 2.75 -2.81
C ILE A 11 0.39 4.07 -3.56
N LEU A 12 1.65 4.32 -3.96
CA LEU A 12 1.99 5.54 -4.69
C LEU A 12 1.29 5.61 -6.04
N GLN A 13 1.18 4.49 -6.75
CA GLN A 13 0.48 4.40 -8.02
C GLN A 13 -1.00 4.76 -7.85
N LEU A 14 -1.65 4.18 -6.85
CA LEU A 14 -3.07 4.44 -6.60
C LEU A 14 -3.32 5.89 -6.22
N CYS A 15 -2.45 6.48 -5.40
CA CYS A 15 -2.54 7.90 -5.07
C CYS A 15 -2.37 8.77 -6.32
N GLY A 16 -1.41 8.43 -7.17
CA GLY A 16 -1.17 9.16 -8.41
C GLY A 16 -2.36 9.08 -9.36
N GLU A 17 -2.93 7.90 -9.53
CA GLU A 17 -4.09 7.71 -10.39
C GLU A 17 -5.31 8.50 -9.91
N ARG A 18 -5.44 8.67 -8.61
CA ARG A 18 -6.57 9.37 -8.00
C ARG A 18 -6.27 10.83 -7.70
N GLU A 19 -5.05 11.26 -7.96
CA GLU A 19 -4.60 12.63 -7.72
C GLU A 19 -4.86 13.07 -6.28
N ILE A 20 -4.52 12.18 -5.33
CA ILE A 20 -4.67 12.47 -3.90
C ILE A 20 -3.30 12.46 -3.23
N SER A 21 -3.19 13.23 -2.15
CA SER A 21 -1.99 13.27 -1.33
C SER A 21 -1.95 12.09 -0.35
N ILE A 22 -0.77 11.87 0.24
CA ILE A 22 -0.63 10.87 1.31
C ILE A 22 -1.53 11.23 2.51
N ASN A 23 -1.61 12.50 2.86
CA ASN A 23 -2.49 12.94 3.95
C ASN A 23 -3.95 12.66 3.63
N LYS A 24 -4.37 12.88 2.38
CA LYS A 24 -5.74 12.56 1.98
C LYS A 24 -6.00 11.06 2.05
N LEU A 25 -5.04 10.25 1.61
CA LEU A 25 -5.15 8.79 1.72
C LEU A 25 -5.35 8.38 3.18
N ALA A 26 -4.56 8.93 4.09
CA ALA A 26 -4.68 8.64 5.51
C ALA A 26 -6.09 8.98 6.03
N THR A 27 -6.59 10.15 5.66
CA THR A 27 -7.93 10.60 6.08
C THR A 27 -9.01 9.63 5.61
N ILE A 28 -9.02 9.28 4.33
CA ILE A 28 -10.08 8.39 3.79
C ILE A 28 -9.92 6.95 4.26
N SER A 29 -8.73 6.58 4.74
CA SER A 29 -8.45 5.24 5.25
C SER A 29 -8.63 5.15 6.77
N ALA A 30 -9.00 6.25 7.42
CA ALA A 30 -9.12 6.35 8.88
C ALA A 30 -7.81 5.96 9.60
N LEU A 31 -6.68 6.33 8.99
CA LEU A 31 -5.35 6.06 9.54
C LEU A 31 -4.63 7.37 9.85
N PRO A 32 -3.77 7.39 10.88
CA PRO A 32 -2.90 8.55 11.06
C PRO A 32 -1.91 8.64 9.88
N PRO A 33 -1.57 9.86 9.43
CA PRO A 33 -0.59 9.99 8.33
C PRO A 33 0.73 9.29 8.60
N SER A 34 1.16 9.22 9.86
CA SER A 34 2.39 8.52 10.25
C SER A 34 2.36 7.04 9.88
N SER A 35 1.20 6.39 9.93
CA SER A 35 1.07 4.97 9.55
C SER A 35 1.39 4.77 8.06
N ILE A 36 0.88 5.64 7.20
CA ILE A 36 1.16 5.57 5.77
C ILE A 36 2.63 5.90 5.51
N LYS A 37 3.15 6.94 6.14
CA LYS A 37 4.55 7.36 5.95
C LYS A 37 5.53 6.30 6.41
N ASN A 38 5.22 5.58 7.49
CA ASN A 38 6.07 4.48 7.95
C ASN A 38 6.16 3.34 6.93
N ILE A 39 5.05 3.06 6.24
CA ILE A 39 5.06 2.07 5.15
C ILE A 39 5.89 2.58 3.98
N LEU A 40 5.67 3.83 3.55
CA LEU A 40 6.27 4.36 2.33
C LEU A 40 7.75 4.68 2.49
N TYR A 41 8.16 5.19 3.67
CA TYR A 41 9.48 5.78 3.82
C TYR A 41 10.41 5.00 4.74
N GLY A 42 10.08 3.76 5.01
CA GLY A 42 11.17 2.94 5.34
C GLY A 42 11.27 2.23 6.66
N LYS A 43 10.43 2.47 7.62
CA LYS A 43 10.59 1.73 8.88
C LYS A 43 9.73 0.48 8.94
N SER A 44 8.53 0.53 8.40
CA SER A 44 7.63 -0.62 8.40
C SER A 44 7.98 -1.54 7.23
N GLN A 45 8.61 -2.67 7.54
CA GLN A 45 8.92 -3.71 6.55
C GLN A 45 7.80 -4.72 6.40
N ASN A 46 6.85 -4.70 7.31
CA ASN A 46 5.77 -5.69 7.36
C ASN A 46 4.48 -5.01 7.82
N PRO A 47 3.84 -4.22 6.96
CA PRO A 47 2.56 -3.60 7.31
C PRO A 47 1.51 -4.66 7.57
N LYS A 48 0.65 -4.41 8.54
CA LYS A 48 -0.42 -5.34 8.86
C LYS A 48 -1.40 -5.45 7.70
N LEU A 49 -1.90 -6.65 7.47
CA LEU A 49 -2.91 -6.88 6.43
C LEU A 49 -4.15 -6.00 6.64
N ILE A 50 -4.56 -5.82 7.90
CA ILE A 50 -5.70 -4.96 8.20
C ILE A 50 -5.43 -3.51 7.79
N THR A 51 -4.20 -3.02 7.97
CA THR A 51 -3.82 -1.68 7.53
C THR A 51 -3.97 -1.56 6.00
N ILE A 52 -3.51 -2.56 5.26
CA ILE A 52 -3.69 -2.60 3.80
C ILE A 52 -5.17 -2.62 3.44
N LYS A 53 -5.98 -3.41 4.17
CA LYS A 53 -7.44 -3.46 3.94
C LYS A 53 -8.08 -2.09 4.16
N MET A 54 -7.67 -1.36 5.21
CA MET A 54 -8.18 -0.01 5.48
C MET A 54 -7.86 0.94 4.32
N ILE A 55 -6.67 0.85 3.77
CA ILE A 55 -6.29 1.63 2.59
C ILE A 55 -7.19 1.28 1.41
N CYS A 56 -7.41 -0.01 1.17
CA CYS A 56 -8.31 -0.46 0.11
C CYS A 56 -9.72 0.07 0.30
N ASP A 57 -10.24 0.00 1.53
CA ASP A 57 -11.57 0.50 1.84
C ASP A 57 -11.67 2.01 1.58
N GLY A 58 -10.66 2.77 1.98
CA GLY A 58 -10.61 4.20 1.73
C GLY A 58 -10.59 4.53 0.25
N LEU A 59 -9.94 3.72 -0.56
CA LEU A 59 -9.86 3.88 -2.00
C LEU A 59 -11.04 3.22 -2.75
N ASN A 60 -11.90 2.54 -2.02
CA ASN A 60 -13.04 1.81 -2.57
C ASN A 60 -12.62 0.75 -3.59
N ILE A 61 -11.58 0.00 -3.26
CA ILE A 61 -11.12 -1.15 -4.04
C ILE A 61 -11.08 -2.37 -3.13
N THR A 62 -11.03 -3.55 -3.75
CA THR A 62 -10.88 -4.80 -3.00
C THR A 62 -9.40 -5.11 -2.76
N LEU A 63 -9.11 -6.01 -1.81
CA LEU A 63 -7.75 -6.53 -1.63
C LEU A 63 -7.26 -7.21 -2.92
N GLY A 64 -8.14 -7.95 -3.60
CA GLY A 64 -7.77 -8.57 -4.86
C GLY A 64 -7.34 -7.56 -5.90
N GLU A 65 -8.07 -6.46 -6.02
CA GLU A 65 -7.70 -5.38 -6.95
C GLU A 65 -6.37 -4.73 -6.57
N PHE A 66 -6.12 -4.54 -5.27
CA PHE A 66 -4.86 -3.96 -4.80
C PHE A 66 -3.66 -4.80 -5.25
N PHE A 67 -3.75 -6.13 -5.12
CA PHE A 67 -2.65 -7.04 -5.38
C PHE A 67 -2.63 -7.58 -6.81
N ASN A 68 -3.57 -7.22 -7.66
CA ASN A 68 -3.68 -7.76 -9.02
C ASN A 68 -2.80 -6.96 -9.99
N THR A 69 -1.49 -7.09 -9.84
CA THR A 69 -0.51 -6.46 -10.74
C THR A 69 0.61 -7.43 -11.04
N GLN A 70 1.30 -7.23 -12.18
CA GLN A 70 2.45 -8.05 -12.54
C GLN A 70 3.58 -7.94 -11.53
N GLU A 71 3.76 -6.80 -10.89
CA GLU A 71 4.79 -6.63 -9.86
C GLU A 71 4.60 -7.65 -8.74
N PHE A 72 3.36 -7.83 -8.26
CA PHE A 72 3.09 -8.80 -7.20
C PHE A 72 3.26 -10.24 -7.69
N ASP A 73 2.95 -10.52 -8.96
CA ASP A 73 3.07 -11.86 -9.53
C ASP A 73 4.53 -12.28 -9.71
N ASN A 74 5.44 -11.33 -9.85
CA ASN A 74 6.85 -11.57 -10.19
C ASN A 74 7.81 -11.25 -9.05
N LEU A 75 7.34 -11.27 -7.81
CA LEU A 75 8.18 -10.94 -6.66
C LEU A 75 9.24 -12.01 -6.40
N GLU A 76 10.34 -11.57 -5.81
CA GLU A 76 11.36 -12.48 -5.28
C GLU A 76 10.77 -13.32 -4.15
N HIS A 77 11.29 -14.53 -3.97
CA HIS A 77 10.87 -15.35 -2.85
C HIS A 77 11.31 -14.73 -1.53
N GLU A 78 10.40 -14.71 -0.55
CA GLU A 78 10.75 -14.28 0.80
C GLU A 78 11.40 -15.42 1.58
N ILE A 79 11.18 -16.63 1.16
CA ILE A 79 11.82 -17.81 1.75
C ILE A 79 13.22 -17.93 1.17
N LYS A 80 14.21 -17.91 2.01
CA LYS A 80 15.62 -17.92 1.62
C LYS A 80 16.25 -19.30 1.73
#